data_467a377b3d259bf8ebb8e319e858b008
#
_entry.id   467a377b3d259bf8ebb8e319e858b008
#
_cell.length_a   1.000
_cell.length_b   1.000
_cell.length_c   1.000
_cell.angle_alpha   90.00
_cell.angle_beta   90.00
_cell.angle_gamma   90.00
#
_symmetry.space_group_name_H-M   'P 1'
#
loop_
_entity.id
_entity.type
_entity.pdbx_description
1 polymer ?
#
loop_
_entity_poly.entity_id
_entity_poly.type
_entity_poly.pdbx_seq_one_letter_code
_entity_poly.pdbx_strand_id
1 'polypeptide(L)'
;AAGVDVILLDVTNGYLYLNTVKTICEVYRKMRKEGARTPQIAFVLNGNALQKMADLYSRFYAKGLYKELWFQWKGKPLVLCPPEGATARIQNFFTVRHSWFSTKEGSNAWFGNGQDKWPWGDTYPQSAGWHEAGRPECIPVMPATHPTSNIGRSFDVKTGTQPRSYDSGKGVHFTSQFSRALQVDPEFIFVTGWNEWIAMRFVSEGGGQPMLGKVL
;
A
#
# COMPACT_ATOMS: atom_id res chain seq x y z
N ALA A 1 -17.74 -3.76 -12.38
CA ALA A 1 -16.30 -3.80 -12.07
C ALA A 1 -16.00 -2.78 -10.98
N ALA A 2 -15.13 -3.12 -10.03
CA ALA A 2 -14.81 -2.24 -8.89
C ALA A 2 -13.91 -1.05 -9.25
N GLY A 3 -13.49 -0.92 -10.53
CA GLY A 3 -12.61 0.18 -10.97
C GLY A 3 -11.17 0.10 -10.44
N VAL A 4 -10.70 -1.09 -10.09
CA VAL A 4 -9.32 -1.30 -9.63
C VAL A 4 -8.41 -1.50 -10.86
N ASP A 5 -7.41 -0.63 -11.01
CA ASP A 5 -6.50 -0.65 -12.17
C ASP A 5 -5.26 -1.50 -11.90
N VAL A 6 -4.80 -1.56 -10.64
CA VAL A 6 -3.62 -2.33 -10.23
C VAL A 6 -3.81 -2.97 -8.87
N ILE A 7 -3.26 -4.17 -8.71
CA ILE A 7 -3.08 -4.82 -7.41
C ILE A 7 -1.59 -4.77 -7.06
N LEU A 8 -1.30 -4.21 -5.89
CA LEU A 8 0.02 -4.19 -5.30
C LEU A 8 0.14 -5.41 -4.38
N LEU A 9 0.95 -6.39 -4.79
CA LEU A 9 1.18 -7.63 -4.06
C LEU A 9 2.15 -7.36 -2.91
N ASP A 10 1.64 -7.48 -1.70
CA ASP A 10 2.42 -7.25 -0.49
C ASP A 10 3.34 -8.44 -0.20
N VAL A 11 4.65 -8.18 -0.28
CA VAL A 11 5.72 -9.11 0.05
C VAL A 11 6.71 -8.48 1.05
N THR A 12 6.21 -7.54 1.85
CA THR A 12 7.00 -6.76 2.81
C THR A 12 7.61 -7.63 3.91
N ASN A 13 7.00 -8.78 4.21
CA ASN A 13 7.52 -9.77 5.15
C ASN A 13 8.73 -10.58 4.63
N GLY A 14 9.20 -10.28 3.43
CA GLY A 14 10.37 -10.94 2.85
C GLY A 14 10.11 -12.28 2.15
N TYR A 15 8.85 -12.66 1.96
CA TYR A 15 8.46 -13.84 1.18
C TYR A 15 7.78 -13.42 -0.13
N LEU A 16 8.29 -13.89 -1.28
CA LEU A 16 7.77 -13.47 -2.60
C LEU A 16 6.50 -14.22 -3.03
N TYR A 17 6.13 -15.30 -2.38
CA TYR A 17 4.94 -16.12 -2.70
C TYR A 17 4.75 -16.42 -4.20
N LEU A 18 5.84 -16.66 -4.93
CA LEU A 18 5.82 -16.72 -6.40
C LEU A 18 4.85 -17.75 -6.98
N ASN A 19 4.57 -18.84 -6.26
CA ASN A 19 3.57 -19.82 -6.73
C ASN A 19 2.16 -19.22 -6.68
N THR A 20 1.80 -18.55 -5.58
CA THR A 20 0.52 -17.81 -5.44
C THR A 20 0.41 -16.72 -6.49
N VAL A 21 1.47 -15.94 -6.69
CA VAL A 21 1.52 -14.88 -7.72
C VAL A 21 1.27 -15.47 -9.11
N LYS A 22 1.91 -16.57 -9.46
CA LYS A 22 1.68 -17.26 -10.75
C LYS A 22 0.24 -17.72 -10.89
N THR A 23 -0.35 -18.29 -9.84
CA THR A 23 -1.76 -18.70 -9.85
C THR A 23 -2.69 -17.52 -10.14
N ILE A 24 -2.47 -16.38 -9.47
CA ILE A 24 -3.22 -15.14 -9.73
C ILE A 24 -3.06 -14.71 -11.20
N CYS A 25 -1.83 -14.71 -11.70
CA CYS A 25 -1.56 -14.34 -13.09
C CYS A 25 -2.26 -15.26 -14.10
N GLU A 26 -2.25 -16.57 -13.87
CA GLU A 26 -2.95 -17.53 -14.74
C GLU A 26 -4.47 -17.30 -14.73
N VAL A 27 -5.05 -17.03 -13.56
CA VAL A 27 -6.47 -16.68 -13.44
C VAL A 27 -6.77 -15.40 -14.23
N TYR A 28 -5.94 -14.36 -14.09
CA TYR A 28 -6.12 -13.12 -14.84
C TYR A 28 -6.00 -13.30 -16.35
N ARG A 29 -5.03 -14.11 -16.80
CA ARG A 29 -4.90 -14.45 -18.23
C ARG A 29 -6.13 -15.17 -18.76
N LYS A 30 -6.65 -16.13 -18.00
CA LYS A 30 -7.89 -16.84 -18.34
C LYS A 30 -9.06 -15.87 -18.44
N MET A 31 -9.27 -15.03 -17.42
CA MET A 31 -10.34 -14.03 -17.42
C MET A 31 -10.25 -13.06 -18.62
N ARG A 32 -9.03 -12.60 -18.96
CA ARG A 32 -8.82 -11.72 -20.12
C ARG A 32 -9.14 -12.42 -21.45
N LYS A 33 -8.80 -13.70 -21.59
CA LYS A 33 -9.18 -14.51 -22.77
C LYS A 33 -10.69 -14.66 -22.90
N GLU A 34 -11.42 -14.64 -21.81
CA GLU A 34 -12.89 -14.67 -21.73
C GLU A 34 -13.52 -13.27 -21.88
N GLY A 35 -12.73 -12.24 -22.20
CA GLY A 35 -13.20 -10.88 -22.44
C GLY A 35 -13.34 -10.01 -21.17
N ALA A 36 -12.95 -10.52 -20.00
CA ALA A 36 -13.00 -9.75 -18.76
C ALA A 36 -11.81 -8.76 -18.65
N ARG A 37 -12.04 -7.63 -18.01
CA ARG A 37 -10.98 -6.70 -17.58
C ARG A 37 -10.46 -7.13 -16.22
N THR A 38 -9.14 -7.23 -16.06
CA THR A 38 -8.49 -7.51 -14.78
C THR A 38 -7.51 -6.40 -14.43
N PRO A 39 -7.23 -6.19 -13.14
CA PRO A 39 -6.12 -5.33 -12.74
C PRO A 39 -4.78 -5.78 -13.34
N GLN A 40 -3.85 -4.86 -13.42
CA GLN A 40 -2.43 -5.17 -13.57
C GLN A 40 -1.82 -5.46 -12.20
N ILE A 41 -0.56 -5.90 -12.16
CA ILE A 41 0.14 -6.25 -10.93
C ILE A 41 1.43 -5.44 -10.75
N ALA A 42 1.73 -5.10 -9.51
CA ALA A 42 3.03 -4.63 -9.06
C ALA A 42 3.32 -5.21 -7.67
N PHE A 43 4.48 -4.92 -7.10
CA PHE A 43 4.90 -5.49 -5.81
C PHE A 43 5.29 -4.41 -4.82
N VAL A 44 5.03 -4.69 -3.54
CA VAL A 44 5.50 -3.89 -2.40
C VAL A 44 6.48 -4.73 -1.59
N LEU A 45 7.72 -4.25 -1.47
CA LEU A 45 8.79 -4.88 -0.70
C LEU A 45 9.19 -4.00 0.48
N ASN A 46 9.67 -4.64 1.55
CA ASN A 46 10.33 -3.97 2.68
C ASN A 46 11.43 -4.85 3.28
N GLY A 47 11.09 -5.88 4.02
CA GLY A 47 12.07 -6.74 4.68
C GLY A 47 13.06 -7.41 3.71
N ASN A 48 14.37 -7.33 4.01
CA ASN A 48 15.44 -7.88 3.17
C ASN A 48 15.37 -7.40 1.71
N ALA A 49 15.06 -6.11 1.50
CA ALA A 49 14.72 -5.56 0.20
C ALA A 49 15.80 -5.80 -0.86
N LEU A 50 17.08 -5.69 -0.54
CA LEU A 50 18.18 -5.93 -1.46
C LEU A 50 18.11 -7.34 -2.08
N GLN A 51 18.05 -8.36 -1.21
CA GLN A 51 18.00 -9.76 -1.67
C GLN A 51 16.68 -10.09 -2.35
N LYS A 52 15.56 -9.66 -1.78
CA LYS A 52 14.23 -9.97 -2.31
C LYS A 52 13.95 -9.29 -3.63
N MET A 53 14.46 -8.08 -3.83
CA MET A 53 14.36 -7.39 -5.11
C MET A 53 15.17 -8.10 -6.19
N ALA A 54 16.39 -8.56 -5.87
CA ALA A 54 17.20 -9.35 -6.77
C ALA A 54 16.52 -10.69 -7.15
N ASP A 55 15.94 -11.37 -6.17
CA ASP A 55 15.18 -12.62 -6.37
C ASP A 55 13.93 -12.38 -7.24
N LEU A 56 13.14 -11.36 -6.94
CA LEU A 56 11.96 -11.00 -7.71
C LEU A 56 12.32 -10.69 -9.17
N TYR A 57 13.35 -9.87 -9.35
CA TYR A 57 13.84 -9.53 -10.68
C TYR A 57 14.27 -10.80 -11.46
N SER A 58 15.18 -11.61 -10.90
CA SER A 58 15.76 -12.75 -11.60
C SER A 58 14.76 -13.90 -11.84
N ARG A 59 13.82 -14.11 -10.91
CA ARG A 59 12.89 -15.25 -10.94
C ARG A 59 11.56 -14.96 -11.64
N PHE A 60 11.20 -13.68 -11.76
CA PHE A 60 9.91 -13.25 -12.33
C PHE A 60 10.10 -12.31 -13.52
N TYR A 61 10.64 -11.12 -13.31
CA TYR A 61 10.70 -10.08 -14.33
C TYR A 61 11.70 -10.36 -15.45
N ALA A 62 12.93 -10.77 -15.12
CA ALA A 62 13.95 -11.09 -16.12
C ALA A 62 13.57 -12.26 -17.04
N LYS A 63 12.68 -13.12 -16.57
CA LYS A 63 12.11 -14.23 -17.36
C LYS A 63 10.91 -13.80 -18.22
N GLY A 64 10.48 -12.55 -18.12
CA GLY A 64 9.29 -12.06 -18.82
C GLY A 64 7.99 -12.72 -18.42
N LEU A 65 7.89 -13.31 -17.21
CA LEU A 65 6.70 -14.04 -16.79
C LEU A 65 5.52 -13.08 -16.66
N TYR A 66 4.45 -13.35 -17.41
CA TYR A 66 3.19 -12.56 -17.38
C TYR A 66 3.40 -11.06 -17.67
N LYS A 67 4.28 -10.73 -18.60
CA LYS A 67 4.68 -9.36 -18.94
C LYS A 67 3.49 -8.46 -19.27
N GLU A 68 2.45 -9.02 -19.84
CA GLU A 68 1.20 -8.34 -20.19
C GLU A 68 0.36 -7.92 -18.97
N LEU A 69 0.69 -8.42 -17.78
CA LEU A 69 0.03 -8.06 -16.52
C LEU A 69 0.81 -7.05 -15.69
N TRP A 70 2.04 -6.72 -16.06
CA TRP A 70 2.86 -5.79 -15.27
C TRP A 70 2.31 -4.37 -15.37
N PHE A 71 2.11 -3.75 -14.20
CA PHE A 71 1.73 -2.35 -14.19
C PHE A 71 2.90 -1.47 -14.59
N GLN A 72 2.69 -0.69 -15.64
CA GLN A 72 3.70 0.24 -16.16
C GLN A 72 3.45 1.62 -15.59
N TRP A 73 4.50 2.23 -15.02
CA TRP A 73 4.46 3.58 -14.50
C TRP A 73 5.66 4.38 -15.00
N LYS A 74 5.40 5.54 -15.62
CA LYS A 74 6.45 6.36 -16.25
C LYS A 74 7.35 5.55 -17.22
N GLY A 75 6.75 4.64 -17.97
CA GLY A 75 7.42 3.87 -19.03
C GLY A 75 8.18 2.61 -18.59
N LYS A 76 8.15 2.27 -17.29
CA LYS A 76 8.79 1.08 -16.73
C LYS A 76 7.83 0.34 -15.79
N PRO A 77 8.03 -0.98 -15.54
CA PRO A 77 7.27 -1.66 -14.51
C PRO A 77 7.43 -0.96 -13.15
N LEU A 78 6.33 -0.79 -12.41
CA LEU A 78 6.36 -0.23 -11.06
C LEU A 78 6.81 -1.27 -10.05
N VAL A 79 7.64 -0.85 -9.10
CA VAL A 79 7.90 -1.58 -7.85
C VAL A 79 7.99 -0.59 -6.68
N LEU A 80 7.36 -0.96 -5.56
CA LEU A 80 7.53 -0.23 -4.30
C LEU A 80 8.61 -0.94 -3.49
N CYS A 81 9.74 -0.26 -3.26
CA CYS A 81 10.93 -0.86 -2.69
C CYS A 81 11.72 0.17 -1.87
N PRO A 82 12.23 -0.19 -0.68
CA PRO A 82 13.17 0.66 0.06
C PRO A 82 14.46 0.93 -0.74
N PRO A 83 15.17 2.04 -0.42
CA PRO A 83 16.36 2.45 -1.18
C PRO A 83 17.46 1.38 -1.30
N GLU A 84 17.66 0.57 -0.26
CA GLU A 84 18.66 -0.51 -0.27
C GLU A 84 18.39 -1.59 -1.31
N GLY A 85 17.13 -1.79 -1.69
CA GLY A 85 16.74 -2.71 -2.77
C GLY A 85 16.80 -2.09 -4.16
N ALA A 86 16.88 -0.77 -4.25
CA ALA A 86 16.86 -0.02 -5.50
C ALA A 86 18.27 0.17 -6.10
N THR A 87 18.98 -0.93 -6.33
CA THR A 87 20.30 -0.89 -7.01
C THR A 87 20.20 -0.28 -8.41
N ALA A 88 21.32 0.15 -8.99
CA ALA A 88 21.36 0.73 -10.34
C ALA A 88 20.69 -0.19 -11.38
N ARG A 89 20.90 -1.51 -11.31
CA ARG A 89 20.24 -2.49 -12.18
C ARG A 89 18.72 -2.43 -12.04
N ILE A 90 18.22 -2.32 -10.83
CA ILE A 90 16.77 -2.27 -10.54
C ILE A 90 16.19 -0.95 -11.03
N GLN A 91 16.82 0.17 -10.76
CA GLN A 91 16.39 1.49 -11.23
C GLN A 91 16.39 1.61 -12.77
N ASN A 92 17.31 0.93 -13.44
CA ASN A 92 17.32 0.89 -14.90
C ASN A 92 16.12 0.14 -15.49
N PHE A 93 15.61 -0.86 -14.80
CA PHE A 93 14.48 -1.71 -15.26
C PHE A 93 13.13 -1.23 -14.75
N PHE A 94 13.06 -0.74 -13.51
CA PHE A 94 11.81 -0.35 -12.84
C PHE A 94 11.67 1.15 -12.65
N THR A 95 10.44 1.61 -12.59
CA THR A 95 10.11 2.82 -11.85
C THR A 95 10.00 2.42 -10.39
N VAL A 96 10.86 2.96 -9.54
CA VAL A 96 10.92 2.64 -8.11
C VAL A 96 10.27 3.76 -7.32
N ARG A 97 9.41 3.38 -6.38
CA ARG A 97 8.91 4.27 -5.32
C ARG A 97 9.15 3.61 -3.97
N HIS A 98 9.38 4.40 -2.94
CA HIS A 98 9.51 3.87 -1.60
C HIS A 98 8.16 3.93 -0.90
N SER A 99 7.73 2.84 -0.26
CA SER A 99 6.45 2.75 0.43
C SER A 99 6.61 2.28 1.87
N TRP A 100 6.00 3.02 2.77
CA TRP A 100 5.85 2.67 4.17
C TRP A 100 4.68 3.44 4.80
N PHE A 101 4.40 3.18 6.07
CA PHE A 101 3.40 3.96 6.81
C PHE A 101 3.96 5.35 7.13
N SER A 102 3.33 6.40 6.62
CA SER A 102 3.70 7.78 6.92
C SER A 102 3.11 8.19 8.27
N THR A 103 3.98 8.63 9.17
CA THR A 103 3.57 9.39 10.34
C THR A 103 4.17 10.79 10.22
N LYS A 104 3.36 11.81 10.44
CA LYS A 104 3.81 13.22 10.37
C LYS A 104 4.64 13.64 11.55
N GLU A 105 4.59 12.87 12.64
CA GLU A 105 5.23 13.16 13.91
C GLU A 105 6.19 12.05 14.31
N GLY A 106 7.28 12.44 14.96
CA GLY A 106 8.25 11.53 15.54
C GLY A 106 9.40 11.13 14.62
N SER A 107 9.99 9.95 14.88
CA SER A 107 11.22 9.46 14.25
C SER A 107 11.06 8.96 12.83
N ASN A 108 9.91 9.08 12.20
CA ASN A 108 9.68 8.55 10.87
C ASN A 108 10.17 9.48 9.77
N ALA A 109 11.48 9.65 9.70
CA ALA A 109 12.14 10.51 8.72
C ALA A 109 12.08 9.96 7.27
N TRP A 110 11.57 8.73 7.05
CA TRP A 110 11.58 8.13 5.71
C TRP A 110 10.72 8.90 4.71
N PHE A 111 9.59 9.46 5.15
CA PHE A 111 8.70 10.18 4.26
C PHE A 111 9.30 11.51 3.82
N GLY A 112 10.00 12.22 4.71
CA GLY A 112 10.61 13.51 4.43
C GLY A 112 9.62 14.49 3.79
N ASN A 113 9.94 14.98 2.60
CA ASN A 113 9.07 15.83 1.81
C ASN A 113 8.08 15.07 0.92
N GLY A 114 8.14 13.74 0.87
CA GLY A 114 7.28 12.89 0.04
C GLY A 114 7.78 12.61 -1.37
N GLN A 115 8.97 13.10 -1.75
CA GLN A 115 9.52 12.86 -3.08
C GLN A 115 9.87 11.37 -3.29
N ASP A 116 9.42 10.81 -4.42
CA ASP A 116 9.57 9.40 -4.78
C ASP A 116 8.97 8.42 -3.75
N LYS A 117 7.95 8.88 -3.01
CA LYS A 117 7.25 8.10 -2.00
C LYS A 117 5.82 7.77 -2.44
N TRP A 118 5.42 6.54 -2.16
CA TRP A 118 4.02 6.13 -2.22
C TRP A 118 3.62 5.65 -0.83
N PRO A 119 3.03 6.51 0.01
CA PRO A 119 2.68 6.16 1.38
C PRO A 119 1.74 4.95 1.40
N TRP A 120 2.07 3.92 2.20
CA TRP A 120 1.21 2.76 2.40
C TRP A 120 -0.01 3.12 3.27
N GLY A 121 0.17 4.03 4.20
CA GLY A 121 -0.87 4.56 5.05
C GLY A 121 -0.43 5.85 5.72
N ASP A 122 -1.38 6.66 6.13
CA ASP A 122 -1.13 7.89 6.86
C ASP A 122 -2.34 8.24 7.73
N THR A 123 -2.11 9.06 8.75
CA THR A 123 -3.19 9.66 9.53
C THR A 123 -3.89 10.76 8.73
N TYR A 124 -5.15 11.02 9.04
CA TYR A 124 -5.87 12.13 8.43
C TYR A 124 -5.35 13.50 8.94
N PRO A 125 -5.22 14.51 8.08
CA PRO A 125 -5.30 14.49 6.64
C PRO A 125 -4.02 13.90 6.03
N GLN A 126 -4.17 12.92 5.14
CA GLN A 126 -3.07 12.20 4.56
C GLN A 126 -2.17 13.11 3.72
N SER A 127 -0.89 12.77 3.72
CA SER A 127 0.10 13.37 2.83
C SER A 127 0.17 12.61 1.52
N ALA A 128 0.30 13.32 0.41
CA ALA A 128 0.56 12.71 -0.89
C ALA A 128 2.07 12.63 -1.15
N GLY A 129 2.50 11.50 -1.71
CA GLY A 129 3.82 11.40 -2.31
C GLY A 129 3.82 12.03 -3.71
N TRP A 130 4.99 12.40 -4.20
CA TRP A 130 5.17 13.04 -5.49
C TRP A 130 6.52 12.69 -6.13
N HIS A 131 6.62 12.86 -7.44
CA HIS A 131 7.89 12.77 -8.18
C HIS A 131 8.28 14.15 -8.73
N GLU A 132 7.35 14.80 -9.42
CA GLU A 132 7.51 16.15 -9.93
C GLU A 132 6.89 17.14 -8.95
N ALA A 133 7.61 18.20 -8.61
CA ALA A 133 7.16 19.21 -7.67
C ALA A 133 5.80 19.80 -8.08
N GLY A 134 4.89 19.89 -7.11
CA GLY A 134 3.55 20.42 -7.34
C GLY A 134 2.55 19.44 -7.97
N ARG A 135 2.96 18.19 -8.26
CA ARG A 135 2.07 17.15 -8.80
C ARG A 135 1.96 15.97 -7.82
N PRO A 136 0.87 15.86 -7.05
CA PRO A 136 0.66 14.72 -6.17
C PRO A 136 0.54 13.43 -6.99
N GLU A 137 1.44 12.47 -6.74
CA GLU A 137 1.46 11.22 -7.49
C GLU A 137 0.61 10.14 -6.81
N CYS A 138 0.73 9.99 -5.49
CA CYS A 138 0.02 8.94 -4.77
C CYS A 138 -0.41 9.39 -3.37
N ILE A 139 -1.64 9.09 -2.99
CA ILE A 139 -2.17 9.30 -1.64
C ILE A 139 -2.75 7.99 -1.09
N PRO A 140 -2.46 7.63 0.17
CA PRO A 140 -3.01 6.42 0.77
C PRO A 140 -4.44 6.62 1.25
N VAL A 141 -5.24 5.56 1.18
CA VAL A 141 -6.56 5.46 1.79
C VAL A 141 -6.67 4.12 2.50
N MET A 142 -7.08 4.13 3.76
CA MET A 142 -7.21 2.91 4.58
C MET A 142 -8.62 2.78 5.15
N PRO A 143 -9.19 1.57 5.18
CA PRO A 143 -10.45 1.33 5.90
C PRO A 143 -10.27 1.43 7.41
N ALA A 144 -9.06 1.17 7.91
CA ALA A 144 -8.65 1.34 9.30
C ALA A 144 -7.18 1.71 9.36
N THR A 145 -6.75 2.44 10.38
CA THR A 145 -5.36 2.83 10.59
C THR A 145 -4.70 2.01 11.68
N HIS A 146 -3.38 2.13 11.79
CA HIS A 146 -2.61 1.55 12.86
C HIS A 146 -3.06 2.10 14.23
N PRO A 147 -3.19 1.25 15.27
CA PRO A 147 -3.81 1.62 16.55
C PRO A 147 -3.09 2.71 17.33
N THR A 148 -1.84 2.99 17.04
CA THR A 148 -1.07 4.05 17.72
C THR A 148 -1.20 5.41 17.07
N SER A 149 -1.83 5.52 15.92
CA SER A 149 -1.86 6.80 15.20
C SER A 149 -3.26 7.34 15.09
N ASN A 150 -4.20 6.94 14.58
CA ASN A 150 -5.58 7.25 14.78
C ASN A 150 -6.45 6.06 14.37
N ILE A 151 -7.23 5.83 15.21
CA ILE A 151 -7.71 4.56 15.56
C ILE A 151 -8.89 4.18 14.68
N GLY A 152 -8.66 3.48 13.67
CA GLY A 152 -9.46 2.50 13.02
C GLY A 152 -10.83 2.93 12.54
N ARG A 153 -11.51 2.04 12.15
CA ARG A 153 -12.83 1.79 11.58
C ARG A 153 -13.87 2.92 11.60
N SER A 154 -14.06 3.58 12.72
CA SER A 154 -15.10 4.58 12.95
C SER A 154 -14.54 5.90 13.47
N PHE A 155 -13.23 6.09 13.37
CA PHE A 155 -12.63 7.34 13.80
C PHE A 155 -13.20 8.51 12.98
N ASP A 156 -13.81 9.45 13.67
CA ASP A 156 -14.36 10.64 13.06
C ASP A 156 -13.37 11.80 13.20
N VAL A 157 -12.82 12.21 12.08
CA VAL A 157 -11.85 13.31 12.02
C VAL A 157 -12.42 14.65 12.46
N LYS A 158 -13.74 14.85 12.39
CA LYS A 158 -14.38 16.10 12.82
C LYS A 158 -14.42 16.22 14.33
N THR A 159 -14.62 15.13 15.03
CA THR A 159 -14.70 15.08 16.49
C THR A 159 -13.37 14.69 17.13
N GLY A 160 -12.43 14.14 16.36
CA GLY A 160 -11.16 13.61 16.87
C GLY A 160 -11.33 12.38 17.75
N THR A 161 -12.46 11.70 17.68
CA THR A 161 -12.81 10.58 18.55
C THR A 161 -13.28 9.37 17.77
N GLN A 162 -13.16 8.20 18.38
CA GLN A 162 -13.81 7.00 17.91
C GLN A 162 -15.19 6.88 18.59
N PRO A 163 -16.29 6.77 17.83
CA PRO A 163 -17.62 6.59 18.40
C PRO A 163 -17.69 5.38 19.33
N ARG A 164 -18.45 5.51 20.40
CA ARG A 164 -18.66 4.42 21.37
C ARG A 164 -19.48 3.26 20.80
N SER A 165 -20.35 3.53 19.85
CA SER A 165 -21.09 2.51 19.10
C SER A 165 -20.27 2.09 17.91
N TYR A 166 -20.21 0.80 17.65
CA TYR A 166 -19.50 0.22 16.52
C TYR A 166 -20.22 0.51 15.20
N ASP A 167 -20.16 1.75 14.78
CA ASP A 167 -20.69 2.22 13.49
C ASP A 167 -19.72 1.92 12.33
N SER A 168 -19.00 0.81 12.43
CA SER A 168 -18.06 0.39 11.39
C SER A 168 -18.70 0.26 10.01
N GLY A 169 -20.00 -0.05 9.96
CA GLY A 169 -20.77 -0.09 8.72
C GLY A 169 -20.92 1.26 8.02
N LYS A 170 -20.73 2.37 8.72
CA LYS A 170 -20.77 3.71 8.11
C LYS A 170 -19.47 4.08 7.40
N GLY A 171 -18.35 3.39 7.68
CA GLY A 171 -17.06 3.63 7.05
C GLY A 171 -16.56 5.07 7.21
N VAL A 172 -16.81 5.72 8.34
CA VAL A 172 -16.53 7.16 8.56
C VAL A 172 -15.07 7.48 8.29
N HIS A 173 -14.15 6.67 8.81
CA HIS A 173 -12.73 6.85 8.61
C HIS A 173 -12.35 6.72 7.13
N PHE A 174 -12.77 5.64 6.47
CA PHE A 174 -12.53 5.41 5.05
C PHE A 174 -13.07 6.53 4.18
N THR A 175 -14.31 6.97 4.45
CA THR A 175 -14.96 8.07 3.73
C THR A 175 -14.18 9.37 3.88
N SER A 176 -13.71 9.68 5.08
CA SER A 176 -12.90 10.90 5.33
C SER A 176 -11.59 10.86 4.54
N GLN A 177 -10.88 9.75 4.58
CA GLN A 177 -9.61 9.59 3.84
C GLN A 177 -9.84 9.61 2.32
N PHE A 178 -10.90 8.96 1.83
CA PHE A 178 -11.21 8.94 0.41
C PHE A 178 -11.63 10.33 -0.09
N SER A 179 -12.44 11.06 0.68
CA SER A 179 -12.80 12.44 0.36
C SER A 179 -11.57 13.35 0.30
N ARG A 180 -10.61 13.16 1.22
CA ARG A 180 -9.33 13.89 1.16
C ARG A 180 -8.55 13.53 -0.09
N ALA A 181 -8.49 12.26 -0.47
CA ALA A 181 -7.82 11.82 -1.69
C ALA A 181 -8.40 12.47 -2.93
N LEU A 182 -9.73 12.54 -3.05
CA LEU A 182 -10.40 13.23 -4.15
C LEU A 182 -10.12 14.75 -4.17
N GLN A 183 -9.99 15.39 -3.01
CA GLN A 183 -9.63 16.82 -2.92
C GLN A 183 -8.19 17.10 -3.37
N VAL A 184 -7.28 16.18 -3.09
CA VAL A 184 -5.87 16.28 -3.48
C VAL A 184 -5.69 16.03 -4.97
N ASP A 185 -6.58 15.25 -5.57
CA ASP A 185 -6.58 14.85 -6.99
C ASP A 185 -5.22 14.29 -7.45
N PRO A 186 -4.70 13.22 -6.81
CA PRO A 186 -3.43 12.61 -7.17
C PRO A 186 -3.58 11.77 -8.45
N GLU A 187 -2.45 11.46 -9.10
CA GLU A 187 -2.44 10.50 -10.20
C GLU A 187 -2.90 9.09 -9.75
N PHE A 188 -2.74 8.76 -8.44
CA PHE A 188 -3.02 7.45 -7.89
C PHE A 188 -3.63 7.51 -6.49
N ILE A 189 -4.71 6.78 -6.27
CA ILE A 189 -5.24 6.51 -4.91
C ILE A 189 -4.84 5.10 -4.54
N PHE A 190 -4.01 4.97 -3.50
CA PHE A 190 -3.53 3.70 -3.01
C PHE A 190 -4.39 3.22 -1.84
N VAL A 191 -5.36 2.36 -2.13
CA VAL A 191 -6.20 1.76 -1.09
C VAL A 191 -5.47 0.57 -0.49
N THR A 192 -5.18 0.61 0.80
CA THR A 192 -4.43 -0.42 1.53
C THR A 192 -5.28 -1.06 2.62
N GLY A 193 -4.81 -2.16 3.21
CA GLY A 193 -5.49 -2.83 4.31
C GLY A 193 -6.78 -3.56 3.91
N TRP A 194 -6.93 -3.97 2.67
CA TRP A 194 -8.12 -4.68 2.19
C TRP A 194 -8.45 -5.97 2.96
N ASN A 195 -7.42 -6.71 3.34
CA ASN A 195 -7.52 -8.00 4.00
C ASN A 195 -6.87 -8.01 5.39
N GLU A 196 -6.33 -6.88 5.84
CA GLU A 196 -5.62 -6.75 7.10
C GLU A 196 -5.97 -5.41 7.76
N TRP A 197 -7.20 -5.31 8.27
CA TRP A 197 -7.64 -4.10 8.96
C TRP A 197 -7.03 -3.98 10.35
N ILE A 198 -6.72 -5.13 10.96
CA ILE A 198 -6.01 -5.29 12.21
C ILE A 198 -5.17 -6.55 12.06
N ALA A 199 -3.85 -6.40 12.09
CA ALA A 199 -2.92 -7.50 11.87
C ALA A 199 -3.04 -8.62 12.90
N MET A 200 -3.36 -8.28 14.16
CA MET A 200 -3.57 -9.23 15.25
C MET A 200 -4.34 -8.63 16.41
N ARG A 201 -4.86 -9.49 17.27
CA ARG A 201 -5.38 -9.09 18.56
C ARG A 201 -4.22 -8.88 19.53
N PHE A 202 -3.99 -7.63 19.89
CA PHE A 202 -3.02 -7.30 20.94
C PHE A 202 -3.68 -7.46 22.30
N VAL A 203 -3.26 -8.48 23.03
CA VAL A 203 -3.53 -8.59 24.46
C VAL A 203 -2.37 -7.94 25.21
N SER A 204 -2.63 -7.32 26.36
CA SER A 204 -1.57 -6.74 27.16
C SER A 204 -0.62 -7.84 27.64
N GLU A 205 0.57 -7.90 27.07
CA GLU A 205 1.66 -8.68 27.60
C GLU A 205 2.63 -7.72 28.31
N GLY A 206 3.08 -8.10 29.49
CA GLY A 206 4.07 -7.30 30.23
C GLY A 206 3.56 -5.96 30.79
N GLY A 207 2.27 -5.81 31.09
CA GLY A 207 1.71 -4.62 31.73
C GLY A 207 1.38 -3.46 30.80
N GLY A 208 1.51 -3.65 29.49
CA GLY A 208 1.09 -2.65 28.51
C GLY A 208 -0.44 -2.58 28.36
N GLN A 209 -0.94 -1.39 27.98
CA GLN A 209 -2.34 -1.23 27.62
C GLN A 209 -2.64 -2.02 26.34
N PRO A 210 -3.81 -2.67 26.21
CA PRO A 210 -4.23 -3.26 24.95
C PRO A 210 -4.22 -2.19 23.84
N MET A 211 -3.57 -2.44 22.73
CA MET A 211 -3.46 -1.46 21.63
C MET A 211 -4.82 -1.02 21.07
N LEU A 212 -5.87 -1.78 21.29
CA LEU A 212 -7.21 -1.53 20.74
C LEU A 212 -8.27 -1.34 21.82
N GLY A 213 -7.89 -1.06 23.06
CA GLY A 213 -8.85 -1.04 24.14
C GLY A 213 -9.48 -2.42 24.36
N LYS A 214 -10.62 -2.46 25.03
CA LYS A 214 -11.40 -3.70 25.16
C LYS A 214 -11.90 -4.10 23.77
N VAL A 215 -11.23 -5.04 23.16
CA VAL A 215 -11.77 -5.70 21.99
C VAL A 215 -12.87 -6.63 22.46
N LEU A 216 -13.96 -6.56 21.82
CA LEU A 216 -15.16 -7.39 21.90
C LEU A 216 -14.87 -8.88 22.03
#